data_2a61577e62f41ec49889c358603a0931
#
_entry.id   2a61577e62f41ec49889c358603a0931
#
_cell.length_a   1.000
_cell.length_b   1.000
_cell.length_c   1.000
_cell.angle_alpha   90.00
_cell.angle_beta   90.00
_cell.angle_gamma   90.00
#
_symmetry.space_group_name_H-M   'P 1'
#
loop_
_entity.id
_entity.type
_entity.pdbx_description
1 polymer ?
#
loop_
_entity_poly.entity_id
_entity_poly.type
_entity_poly.pdbx_seq_one_letter_code
_entity_poly.pdbx_strand_id
1 'polypeptide(L)'
;MYYPLIRKALFQLDPERAHELTFHQLRRVTGTPLEFVIRQSVPTKPVSCMGLSFKNPLGLAAGLDKDGECIDAFGAMGFGFVEVGTVTPRPQSGNDKPRLFRIVEAEGLINRMGFNNQGVDNLVENVKKSHFGGILGINIGKNKDTPVEQGKDDYLICMDKVYPYAGYIAINISSPNTPGLRSLQYGEALDDLLAAIKNKQQELHARHHKYVPVAVKIAPDLSEEELIQIADSLVRHNIDGVIATNTTLDRKLIQGLNYCEQMGGLSGRPLQASSTEVIRRLSQELQGRLPIIGVGGIDSLMAAREKMAAGASLVQIYSGFIFKGPRLIKDIVNYI
;
A
#
# COMPACT_ATOMS: atom_id res chain seq x y z
N MET A 1 -2.10 22.20 14.13
CA MET A 1 -0.85 21.45 13.92
C MET A 1 -0.02 22.18 12.88
N TYR A 2 1.23 22.46 13.17
CA TYR A 2 2.14 23.26 12.32
C TYR A 2 2.78 22.47 11.16
N TYR A 3 2.06 21.44 10.64
CA TYR A 3 2.61 20.57 9.58
C TYR A 3 3.12 21.33 8.33
N PRO A 4 2.47 22.39 7.83
CA PRO A 4 3.01 23.14 6.68
C PRO A 4 4.42 23.68 6.88
N LEU A 5 4.76 24.09 8.11
CA LEU A 5 6.11 24.58 8.44
C LEU A 5 7.11 23.41 8.51
N ILE A 6 6.70 22.30 9.15
CA ILE A 6 7.51 21.07 9.23
C ILE A 6 7.77 20.56 7.80
N ARG A 7 6.74 20.49 6.95
CA ARG A 7 6.85 20.08 5.56
C ARG A 7 7.82 20.97 4.79
N LYS A 8 7.72 22.30 4.96
CA LYS A 8 8.62 23.25 4.29
C LYS A 8 10.09 22.97 4.64
N ALA A 9 10.39 22.68 5.90
CA ALA A 9 11.73 22.31 6.33
C ALA A 9 12.19 20.95 5.79
N LEU A 10 11.32 19.91 5.88
CA LEU A 10 11.63 18.58 5.37
C LEU A 10 11.82 18.56 3.84
N PHE A 11 11.11 19.42 3.12
CA PHE A 11 11.22 19.50 1.66
C PHE A 11 12.51 20.15 1.16
N GLN A 12 13.30 20.79 2.03
CA GLN A 12 14.67 21.23 1.70
C GLN A 12 15.67 20.06 1.71
N LEU A 13 15.33 18.95 2.35
CA LEU A 13 16.18 17.76 2.40
C LEU A 13 15.90 16.85 1.21
N ASP A 14 16.86 15.98 0.89
CA ASP A 14 16.63 14.83 0.02
C ASP A 14 15.41 14.05 0.50
N PRO A 15 14.53 13.55 -0.41
CA PRO A 15 13.29 12.90 -0.02
C PRO A 15 13.47 11.67 0.89
N GLU A 16 14.48 10.86 0.63
CA GLU A 16 14.74 9.64 1.39
C GLU A 16 15.32 9.99 2.78
N ARG A 17 16.21 10.99 2.83
CA ARG A 17 16.74 11.51 4.09
C ARG A 17 15.64 12.15 4.97
N ALA A 18 14.70 12.88 4.37
CA ALA A 18 13.56 13.44 5.09
C ALA A 18 12.66 12.32 5.67
N HIS A 19 12.48 11.24 4.93
CA HIS A 19 11.77 10.05 5.40
C HIS A 19 12.47 9.42 6.61
N GLU A 20 13.76 9.12 6.52
CA GLU A 20 14.56 8.54 7.60
C GLU A 20 14.52 9.39 8.88
N LEU A 21 14.67 10.72 8.73
CA LEU A 21 14.58 11.66 9.85
C LEU A 21 13.19 11.63 10.50
N THR A 22 12.12 11.63 9.68
CA THR A 22 10.74 11.58 10.18
C THR A 22 10.50 10.30 10.94
N PHE A 23 10.89 9.15 10.40
CA PHE A 23 10.74 7.84 11.06
C PHE A 23 11.52 7.76 12.38
N HIS A 24 12.74 8.29 12.39
CA HIS A 24 13.52 8.37 13.62
C HIS A 24 12.78 9.16 14.73
N GLN A 25 12.17 10.32 14.37
CA GLN A 25 11.41 11.11 15.35
C GLN A 25 10.11 10.41 15.77
N LEU A 26 9.38 9.78 14.84
CA LEU A 26 8.16 9.03 15.16
C LEU A 26 8.44 7.92 16.17
N ARG A 27 9.49 7.12 15.96
CA ARG A 27 9.92 6.07 16.91
C ARG A 27 10.26 6.63 18.29
N ARG A 28 10.86 7.83 18.36
CA ARG A 28 11.24 8.46 19.64
C ARG A 28 10.06 8.97 20.44
N VAL A 29 8.98 9.41 19.79
CA VAL A 29 7.82 9.99 20.49
C VAL A 29 6.73 8.97 20.79
N THR A 30 6.62 7.91 19.97
CA THR A 30 5.60 6.87 20.14
C THR A 30 5.82 6.09 21.44
N GLY A 31 4.72 5.83 22.16
CA GLY A 31 4.77 5.16 23.47
C GLY A 31 5.32 6.02 24.61
N THR A 32 5.58 7.30 24.37
CA THR A 32 6.03 8.26 25.40
C THR A 32 4.96 9.32 25.67
N PRO A 33 5.08 10.11 26.76
CA PRO A 33 4.17 11.24 26.98
C PRO A 33 4.13 12.24 25.81
N LEU A 34 5.18 12.33 24.98
CA LEU A 34 5.22 13.22 23.82
C LEU A 34 4.35 12.74 22.65
N GLU A 35 3.80 11.53 22.70
CA GLU A 35 2.93 11.00 21.64
C GLU A 35 1.70 11.89 21.36
N PHE A 36 1.27 12.72 22.33
CA PHE A 36 0.18 13.67 22.12
C PHE A 36 0.41 14.62 20.93
N VAL A 37 1.67 14.85 20.54
CA VAL A 37 2.03 15.72 19.41
C VAL A 37 1.56 15.12 18.06
N ILE A 38 1.54 13.80 17.95
CA ILE A 38 1.11 13.06 16.74
C ILE A 38 -0.28 12.45 16.88
N ARG A 39 -0.75 12.21 18.10
CA ARG A 39 -2.03 11.57 18.38
C ARG A 39 -3.20 12.44 17.92
N GLN A 40 -4.15 11.82 17.25
CA GLN A 40 -5.40 12.45 16.83
C GLN A 40 -6.61 11.64 17.32
N SER A 41 -7.63 12.34 17.76
CA SER A 41 -8.95 11.75 17.97
C SER A 41 -9.72 11.83 16.66
N VAL A 42 -10.14 10.67 16.17
CA VAL A 42 -11.02 10.51 15.01
C VAL A 42 -12.21 9.64 15.40
N PRO A 43 -13.40 9.85 14.81
CA PRO A 43 -14.57 9.04 15.12
C PRO A 43 -14.35 7.59 14.68
N THR A 44 -14.95 6.65 15.39
CA THR A 44 -15.07 5.27 14.96
C THR A 44 -16.22 5.18 13.97
N LYS A 45 -15.93 4.73 12.75
CA LYS A 45 -16.89 4.49 11.66
C LYS A 45 -16.64 3.07 11.11
N PRO A 46 -17.13 2.04 11.79
CA PRO A 46 -16.77 0.67 11.46
C PRO A 46 -17.21 0.28 10.05
N VAL A 47 -16.32 -0.39 9.33
CA VAL A 47 -16.59 -0.94 8.00
C VAL A 47 -16.21 -2.41 7.98
N SER A 48 -17.12 -3.28 7.54
CA SER A 48 -16.83 -4.69 7.31
C SER A 48 -16.31 -4.88 5.88
N CYS A 49 -15.13 -5.51 5.75
CA CYS A 49 -14.50 -5.79 4.46
C CYS A 49 -13.62 -7.03 4.59
N MET A 50 -13.64 -7.94 3.61
CA MET A 50 -12.86 -9.18 3.64
C MET A 50 -13.07 -10.03 4.93
N GLY A 51 -14.27 -10.01 5.52
CA GLY A 51 -14.54 -10.70 6.80
C GLY A 51 -13.93 -10.03 8.04
N LEU A 52 -13.31 -8.85 7.90
CA LEU A 52 -12.67 -8.07 8.97
C LEU A 52 -13.51 -6.83 9.31
N SER A 53 -13.43 -6.38 10.56
CA SER A 53 -14.03 -5.11 11.02
C SER A 53 -12.96 -4.04 11.15
N PHE A 54 -12.98 -3.06 10.27
CA PHE A 54 -12.06 -1.91 10.27
C PHE A 54 -12.65 -0.78 11.10
N LYS A 55 -11.84 -0.15 11.96
CA LYS A 55 -12.27 0.93 12.86
C LYS A 55 -12.80 2.16 12.09
N ASN A 56 -12.24 2.45 10.94
CA ASN A 56 -12.72 3.43 9.95
C ASN A 56 -12.19 3.03 8.56
N PRO A 57 -12.74 3.59 7.46
CA PRO A 57 -12.41 3.15 6.11
C PRO A 57 -11.06 3.65 5.56
N LEU A 58 -10.30 4.46 6.35
CA LEU A 58 -9.05 5.06 5.88
C LEU A 58 -7.82 4.31 6.42
N GLY A 59 -6.98 3.83 5.51
CA GLY A 59 -5.71 3.18 5.82
C GLY A 59 -4.47 3.91 5.30
N LEU A 60 -3.33 3.50 5.87
CA LEU A 60 -2.02 3.83 5.31
C LEU A 60 -1.66 2.80 4.24
N ALA A 61 -1.25 3.25 3.05
CA ALA A 61 -0.79 2.36 1.99
C ALA A 61 0.64 1.85 2.24
N ALA A 62 0.92 0.63 1.77
CA ALA A 62 2.26 0.05 1.79
C ALA A 62 3.31 0.93 1.08
N GLY A 63 4.55 0.78 1.51
CA GLY A 63 5.72 1.48 0.96
C GLY A 63 6.22 2.64 1.82
N LEU A 64 5.38 3.20 2.70
CA LEU A 64 5.81 4.24 3.63
C LEU A 64 6.57 3.62 4.82
N ASP A 65 5.99 2.61 5.46
CA ASP A 65 6.64 1.82 6.52
C ASP A 65 6.93 0.39 6.01
N LYS A 66 8.12 0.21 5.44
CA LYS A 66 8.45 -1.05 4.77
C LYS A 66 8.78 -2.17 5.75
N ASP A 67 9.37 -1.82 6.86
CA ASP A 67 9.88 -2.76 7.86
C ASP A 67 9.02 -2.82 9.13
N GLY A 68 7.87 -2.10 9.17
CA GLY A 68 6.96 -2.11 10.32
C GLY A 68 7.49 -1.39 11.55
N GLU A 69 8.28 -0.33 11.35
CA GLU A 69 8.96 0.38 12.44
C GLU A 69 8.10 1.43 13.17
N CYS A 70 7.01 1.90 12.53
CA CYS A 70 6.21 3.03 13.01
C CYS A 70 4.70 2.74 13.05
N ILE A 71 4.30 1.46 13.12
CA ILE A 71 2.90 1.02 13.09
C ILE A 71 2.07 1.76 14.14
N ASP A 72 2.54 1.81 15.39
CA ASP A 72 1.83 2.43 16.51
C ASP A 72 1.69 3.95 16.33
N ALA A 73 2.71 4.61 15.74
CA ALA A 73 2.66 6.02 15.42
C ALA A 73 1.53 6.34 14.41
N PHE A 74 1.40 5.54 13.36
CA PHE A 74 0.32 5.70 12.39
C PHE A 74 -1.05 5.38 13.00
N GLY A 75 -1.12 4.39 13.86
CA GLY A 75 -2.31 4.11 14.68
C GLY A 75 -2.72 5.30 15.54
N ALA A 76 -1.76 5.92 16.23
CA ALA A 76 -1.98 7.12 17.04
C ALA A 76 -2.45 8.33 16.21
N MET A 77 -2.05 8.43 14.94
CA MET A 77 -2.52 9.47 14.01
C MET A 77 -3.96 9.27 13.55
N GLY A 78 -4.59 8.10 13.82
CA GLY A 78 -6.01 7.86 13.55
C GLY A 78 -6.32 7.01 12.32
N PHE A 79 -5.34 6.39 11.69
CA PHE A 79 -5.60 5.40 10.65
C PHE A 79 -6.43 4.22 11.20
N GLY A 80 -7.45 3.81 10.47
CA GLY A 80 -8.27 2.64 10.81
C GLY A 80 -7.55 1.32 10.58
N PHE A 81 -6.61 1.31 9.65
CA PHE A 81 -5.71 0.20 9.35
C PHE A 81 -4.38 0.71 8.78
N VAL A 82 -3.35 -0.10 8.92
CA VAL A 82 -2.00 0.23 8.44
C VAL A 82 -1.52 -0.93 7.57
N GLU A 83 -1.02 -0.64 6.37
CA GLU A 83 -0.37 -1.62 5.51
C GLU A 83 1.13 -1.35 5.49
N VAL A 84 1.91 -2.30 6.03
CA VAL A 84 3.37 -2.27 6.05
C VAL A 84 3.97 -3.09 4.90
N GLY A 85 5.24 -2.93 4.60
CA GLY A 85 5.90 -3.56 3.45
C GLY A 85 6.02 -2.56 2.28
N THR A 86 6.36 -2.98 1.06
CA THR A 86 6.50 -4.36 0.60
C THR A 86 7.77 -4.96 1.19
N VAL A 87 7.63 -6.12 1.78
CA VAL A 87 8.73 -6.92 2.30
C VAL A 87 9.00 -8.13 1.40
N THR A 88 10.24 -8.55 1.35
CA THR A 88 10.71 -9.73 0.59
C THR A 88 11.30 -10.77 1.52
N PRO A 89 11.44 -12.04 1.12
CA PRO A 89 12.01 -13.09 1.98
C PRO A 89 13.38 -12.71 2.57
N ARG A 90 14.28 -12.24 1.70
CA ARG A 90 15.61 -11.78 2.08
C ARG A 90 15.67 -10.26 2.11
N PRO A 91 16.52 -9.64 2.96
CA PRO A 91 16.78 -8.20 2.89
C PRO A 91 17.38 -7.83 1.54
N GLN A 92 17.06 -6.61 1.07
CA GLN A 92 17.65 -6.06 -0.15
C GLN A 92 17.71 -4.53 -0.09
N SER A 93 18.77 -3.96 -0.67
CA SER A 93 19.01 -2.51 -0.69
C SER A 93 18.05 -1.74 -1.60
N GLY A 94 17.41 -2.44 -2.54
CA GLY A 94 16.62 -1.84 -3.61
C GLY A 94 17.49 -1.30 -4.75
N ASN A 95 16.96 -0.33 -5.51
CA ASN A 95 17.66 0.29 -6.62
C ASN A 95 18.61 1.40 -6.15
N ASP A 96 19.56 1.82 -7.03
CA ASP A 96 20.54 2.84 -6.73
C ASP A 96 19.89 4.21 -6.46
N LYS A 97 20.50 4.99 -5.58
CA LYS A 97 20.12 6.38 -5.30
C LYS A 97 20.74 7.34 -6.34
N PRO A 98 20.06 8.47 -6.67
CA PRO A 98 18.75 8.91 -6.18
C PRO A 98 17.60 8.11 -6.82
N ARG A 99 16.60 7.78 -6.03
CA ARG A 99 15.49 6.92 -6.41
C ARG A 99 14.10 7.38 -5.95
N LEU A 100 14.04 8.59 -5.38
CA LEU A 100 12.80 9.23 -4.94
C LEU A 100 12.85 10.72 -5.27
N PHE A 101 11.85 11.21 -6.02
CA PHE A 101 11.79 12.58 -6.53
C PHE A 101 10.44 13.21 -6.20
N ARG A 102 10.45 14.44 -5.68
CA ARG A 102 9.25 15.22 -5.41
C ARG A 102 8.95 16.12 -6.59
N ILE A 103 7.72 16.08 -7.07
CA ILE A 103 7.18 17.04 -8.06
C ILE A 103 6.19 17.91 -7.29
N VAL A 104 6.72 18.96 -6.66
CA VAL A 104 5.99 19.75 -5.67
C VAL A 104 4.79 20.45 -6.30
N GLU A 105 4.95 20.97 -7.52
CA GLU A 105 3.94 21.69 -8.29
C GLU A 105 2.71 20.81 -8.59
N ALA A 106 2.94 19.52 -8.82
CA ALA A 106 1.88 18.56 -9.08
C ALA A 106 1.44 17.77 -7.84
N GLU A 107 2.00 18.05 -6.66
CA GLU A 107 1.80 17.24 -5.46
C GLU A 107 2.00 15.73 -5.73
N GLY A 108 3.03 15.41 -6.51
CA GLY A 108 3.39 14.08 -6.98
C GLY A 108 4.77 13.62 -6.50
N LEU A 109 4.97 12.31 -6.54
CA LEU A 109 6.26 11.67 -6.27
C LEU A 109 6.56 10.68 -7.38
N ILE A 110 7.80 10.68 -7.89
CA ILE A 110 8.32 9.58 -8.69
C ILE A 110 9.26 8.76 -7.81
N ASN A 111 9.07 7.44 -7.81
CA ASN A 111 9.95 6.54 -7.09
C ASN A 111 10.36 5.33 -7.94
N ARG A 112 11.59 4.88 -7.71
CA ARG A 112 12.14 3.61 -8.21
C ARG A 112 12.84 2.86 -7.08
N MET A 113 12.14 2.71 -5.94
CA MET A 113 12.71 2.17 -4.70
C MET A 113 13.22 0.73 -4.86
N GLY A 114 12.50 -0.14 -5.59
CA GLY A 114 12.91 -1.52 -5.84
C GLY A 114 12.80 -2.42 -4.61
N PHE A 115 11.77 -2.19 -3.77
CA PHE A 115 11.49 -2.97 -2.56
C PHE A 115 12.66 -3.03 -1.58
N ASN A 116 13.34 -1.88 -1.31
CA ASN A 116 14.33 -1.82 -0.25
C ASN A 116 13.69 -2.16 1.10
N ASN A 117 14.19 -3.19 1.78
CA ASN A 117 13.68 -3.67 3.07
C ASN A 117 14.71 -4.55 3.78
N GLN A 118 14.52 -4.80 5.08
CA GLN A 118 15.40 -5.59 5.94
C GLN A 118 15.02 -7.08 5.99
N GLY A 119 14.13 -7.54 5.10
CA GLY A 119 13.65 -8.91 5.04
C GLY A 119 12.47 -9.19 5.97
N VAL A 120 11.75 -10.26 5.65
CA VAL A 120 10.49 -10.62 6.34
C VAL A 120 10.70 -10.93 7.82
N ASP A 121 11.85 -11.49 8.21
CA ASP A 121 12.14 -11.80 9.61
C ASP A 121 12.24 -10.51 10.44
N ASN A 122 12.93 -9.50 9.93
CA ASN A 122 13.01 -8.19 10.60
C ASN A 122 11.63 -7.52 10.72
N LEU A 123 10.81 -7.58 9.67
CA LEU A 123 9.45 -7.04 9.72
C LEU A 123 8.63 -7.75 10.80
N VAL A 124 8.68 -9.09 10.89
CA VAL A 124 7.98 -9.86 11.90
C VAL A 124 8.41 -9.47 13.31
N GLU A 125 9.70 -9.27 13.54
CA GLU A 125 10.20 -8.84 14.85
C GLU A 125 9.69 -7.43 15.24
N ASN A 126 9.53 -6.52 14.28
CA ASN A 126 8.96 -5.20 14.53
C ASN A 126 7.45 -5.28 14.75
N VAL A 127 6.73 -6.08 13.98
CA VAL A 127 5.28 -6.30 14.16
C VAL A 127 4.96 -6.88 15.53
N LYS A 128 5.77 -7.83 16.05
CA LYS A 128 5.61 -8.39 17.40
C LYS A 128 5.71 -7.35 18.51
N LYS A 129 6.45 -6.25 18.29
CA LYS A 129 6.62 -5.16 19.26
C LYS A 129 5.49 -4.13 19.20
N SER A 130 4.68 -4.14 18.14
CA SER A 130 3.59 -3.18 17.96
C SER A 130 2.41 -3.50 18.88
N HIS A 131 1.79 -2.44 19.41
CA HIS A 131 0.57 -2.48 20.20
C HIS A 131 -0.65 -1.95 19.44
N PHE A 132 -0.54 -1.85 18.12
CA PHE A 132 -1.59 -1.32 17.27
C PHE A 132 -2.85 -2.19 17.34
N GLY A 133 -3.94 -1.63 17.89
CA GLY A 133 -5.23 -2.32 18.03
C GLY A 133 -6.13 -2.29 16.78
N GLY A 134 -5.63 -1.84 15.63
CA GLY A 134 -6.35 -1.84 14.35
C GLY A 134 -5.98 -3.04 13.48
N ILE A 135 -6.47 -3.06 12.25
CA ILE A 135 -6.11 -4.11 11.27
C ILE A 135 -4.74 -3.80 10.66
N LEU A 136 -3.82 -4.75 10.77
CA LEU A 136 -2.51 -4.68 10.15
C LEU A 136 -2.50 -5.46 8.84
N GLY A 137 -2.32 -4.78 7.72
CA GLY A 137 -2.01 -5.39 6.43
C GLY A 137 -0.51 -5.58 6.29
N ILE A 138 -0.08 -6.72 5.74
CA ILE A 138 1.32 -6.97 5.41
C ILE A 138 1.44 -7.21 3.91
N ASN A 139 2.12 -6.29 3.26
CA ASN A 139 2.36 -6.31 1.81
C ASN A 139 3.64 -7.09 1.53
N ILE A 140 3.55 -8.12 0.71
CA ILE A 140 4.66 -9.02 0.38
C ILE A 140 4.97 -8.99 -1.10
N GLY A 141 6.23 -9.23 -1.43
CA GLY A 141 6.72 -9.22 -2.80
C GLY A 141 7.92 -10.13 -3.04
N LYS A 142 8.29 -10.23 -4.30
CA LYS A 142 9.43 -11.02 -4.76
C LYS A 142 10.75 -10.24 -4.59
N ASN A 143 11.83 -10.91 -4.18
CA ASN A 143 13.18 -10.36 -4.23
C ASN A 143 13.57 -9.99 -5.69
N LYS A 144 14.43 -8.98 -5.82
CA LYS A 144 14.88 -8.47 -7.12
C LYS A 144 15.64 -9.53 -7.92
N ASP A 145 16.47 -10.29 -7.23
CA ASP A 145 17.36 -11.33 -7.79
C ASP A 145 16.69 -12.70 -8.00
N THR A 146 15.49 -12.91 -7.46
CA THR A 146 14.71 -14.12 -7.74
C THR A 146 14.17 -14.07 -9.17
N PRO A 147 14.42 -15.07 -10.03
CA PRO A 147 13.81 -15.17 -11.36
C PRO A 147 12.28 -15.12 -11.29
N VAL A 148 11.63 -14.59 -12.34
CA VAL A 148 10.17 -14.44 -12.37
C VAL A 148 9.46 -15.77 -12.22
N GLU A 149 10.00 -16.81 -12.84
CA GLU A 149 9.50 -18.19 -12.84
C GLU A 149 9.51 -18.83 -11.44
N GLN A 150 10.41 -18.38 -10.56
CA GLN A 150 10.51 -18.79 -9.17
C GLN A 150 9.87 -17.78 -8.21
N GLY A 151 9.30 -16.71 -8.75
CA GLY A 151 8.75 -15.60 -7.96
C GLY A 151 7.69 -16.01 -6.96
N LYS A 152 6.87 -17.02 -7.28
CA LYS A 152 5.82 -17.53 -6.38
C LYS A 152 6.39 -18.03 -5.04
N ASP A 153 7.58 -18.63 -5.03
CA ASP A 153 8.18 -19.18 -3.82
C ASP A 153 8.48 -18.08 -2.79
N ASP A 154 8.90 -16.89 -3.26
CA ASP A 154 9.12 -15.74 -2.40
C ASP A 154 7.83 -15.29 -1.70
N TYR A 155 6.69 -15.30 -2.39
CA TYR A 155 5.40 -14.98 -1.78
C TYR A 155 5.01 -16.03 -0.74
N LEU A 156 5.19 -17.33 -1.05
CA LEU A 156 4.84 -18.41 -0.12
C LEU A 156 5.70 -18.39 1.14
N ILE A 157 7.01 -18.11 1.01
CA ILE A 157 7.93 -17.93 2.15
C ILE A 157 7.49 -16.74 3.02
N CYS A 158 7.17 -15.60 2.41
CA CYS A 158 6.67 -14.46 3.16
C CYS A 158 5.34 -14.77 3.85
N MET A 159 4.38 -15.40 3.15
CA MET A 159 3.09 -15.79 3.73
C MET A 159 3.26 -16.64 4.96
N ASP A 160 4.10 -17.67 4.91
CA ASP A 160 4.36 -18.58 6.04
C ASP A 160 4.79 -17.81 7.30
N LYS A 161 5.67 -16.83 7.14
CA LYS A 161 6.24 -16.06 8.25
C LYS A 161 5.29 -14.98 8.80
N VAL A 162 4.53 -14.30 7.93
CA VAL A 162 3.70 -13.18 8.35
C VAL A 162 2.28 -13.58 8.78
N TYR A 163 1.81 -14.76 8.39
CA TYR A 163 0.43 -15.20 8.58
C TYR A 163 -0.10 -15.07 10.02
N PRO A 164 0.65 -15.48 11.06
CA PRO A 164 0.16 -15.37 12.44
C PRO A 164 -0.12 -13.94 12.88
N TYR A 165 0.57 -12.97 12.29
CA TYR A 165 0.59 -11.57 12.71
C TYR A 165 -0.26 -10.66 11.84
N ALA A 166 -0.54 -11.05 10.61
CA ALA A 166 -1.31 -10.25 9.67
C ALA A 166 -2.81 -10.25 9.99
N GLY A 167 -3.44 -9.09 9.86
CA GLY A 167 -4.89 -8.97 9.71
C GLY A 167 -5.34 -9.35 8.30
N TYR A 168 -4.59 -8.89 7.28
CA TYR A 168 -4.68 -9.37 5.90
C TYR A 168 -3.29 -9.35 5.24
N ILE A 169 -3.14 -10.10 4.14
CA ILE A 169 -1.90 -10.13 3.36
C ILE A 169 -2.16 -9.54 1.99
N ALA A 170 -1.31 -8.58 1.57
CA ALA A 170 -1.38 -7.96 0.25
C ALA A 170 -0.28 -8.52 -0.66
N ILE A 171 -0.67 -9.14 -1.78
CA ILE A 171 0.23 -9.69 -2.79
C ILE A 171 0.57 -8.61 -3.80
N ASN A 172 1.81 -8.13 -3.79
CA ASN A 172 2.24 -7.04 -4.67
C ASN A 172 2.88 -7.57 -5.95
N ILE A 173 2.09 -7.61 -7.02
CA ILE A 173 2.53 -8.01 -8.37
C ILE A 173 2.62 -6.83 -9.33
N SER A 174 2.47 -5.59 -8.85
CA SER A 174 2.21 -4.41 -9.67
C SER A 174 3.29 -3.35 -9.66
N SER A 175 4.42 -3.56 -8.94
CA SER A 175 5.50 -2.58 -8.91
C SER A 175 6.18 -2.47 -10.29
N PRO A 176 6.35 -1.24 -10.83
CA PRO A 176 7.09 -1.03 -12.06
C PRO A 176 8.62 -1.06 -11.84
N ASN A 177 9.07 -1.16 -10.60
CA ASN A 177 10.46 -0.96 -10.20
C ASN A 177 11.23 -2.27 -9.93
N THR A 178 10.57 -3.41 -10.11
CA THR A 178 11.15 -4.75 -10.02
C THR A 178 11.05 -5.42 -11.40
N PRO A 179 12.18 -5.81 -12.01
CA PRO A 179 12.17 -6.39 -13.35
C PRO A 179 11.22 -7.59 -13.48
N GLY A 180 10.41 -7.59 -14.54
CA GLY A 180 9.49 -8.67 -14.86
C GLY A 180 8.30 -8.85 -13.91
N LEU A 181 8.20 -8.10 -12.79
CA LEU A 181 7.15 -8.35 -11.80
C LEU A 181 5.74 -8.20 -12.37
N ARG A 182 5.51 -7.19 -13.21
CA ARG A 182 4.18 -6.95 -13.80
C ARG A 182 3.72 -8.06 -14.76
N SER A 183 4.62 -8.91 -15.28
CA SER A 183 4.21 -10.06 -16.07
C SER A 183 3.43 -11.10 -15.26
N LEU A 184 3.58 -11.10 -13.94
CA LEU A 184 2.77 -11.94 -13.04
C LEU A 184 1.29 -11.52 -12.94
N GLN A 185 0.91 -10.39 -13.54
CA GLN A 185 -0.49 -9.94 -13.54
C GLN A 185 -1.35 -10.57 -14.66
N TYR A 186 -0.76 -11.37 -15.55
CA TYR A 186 -1.43 -11.81 -16.76
C TYR A 186 -1.38 -13.31 -16.97
N GLY A 187 -2.43 -13.85 -17.62
CA GLY A 187 -2.49 -15.20 -18.16
C GLY A 187 -2.19 -16.29 -17.15
N GLU A 188 -1.53 -17.36 -17.63
CA GLU A 188 -1.20 -18.54 -16.81
C GLU A 188 -0.33 -18.20 -15.59
N ALA A 189 0.58 -17.21 -15.71
CA ALA A 189 1.45 -16.82 -14.61
C ALA A 189 0.66 -16.24 -13.42
N LEU A 190 -0.41 -15.49 -13.70
CA LEU A 190 -1.32 -15.01 -12.66
C LEU A 190 -2.09 -16.17 -12.02
N ASP A 191 -2.67 -17.04 -12.83
CA ASP A 191 -3.47 -18.17 -12.35
C ASP A 191 -2.63 -19.14 -11.50
N ASP A 192 -1.41 -19.47 -11.93
CA ASP A 192 -0.48 -20.31 -11.17
C ASP A 192 -0.10 -19.69 -9.82
N LEU A 193 0.16 -18.38 -9.81
CA LEU A 193 0.46 -17.67 -8.57
C LEU A 193 -0.75 -17.67 -7.64
N LEU A 194 -1.94 -17.33 -8.13
CA LEU A 194 -3.15 -17.26 -7.31
C LEU A 194 -3.54 -18.65 -6.75
N ALA A 195 -3.41 -19.71 -7.55
CA ALA A 195 -3.62 -21.08 -7.09
C ALA A 195 -2.66 -21.44 -5.94
N ALA A 196 -1.37 -21.15 -6.09
CA ALA A 196 -0.37 -21.41 -5.06
C ALA A 196 -0.64 -20.61 -3.78
N ILE A 197 -1.00 -19.32 -3.90
CA ILE A 197 -1.37 -18.45 -2.78
C ILE A 197 -2.59 -19.00 -2.02
N LYS A 198 -3.65 -19.43 -2.73
CA LYS A 198 -4.85 -19.98 -2.08
C LYS A 198 -4.59 -21.31 -1.40
N ASN A 199 -3.82 -22.19 -2.01
CA ASN A 199 -3.41 -23.45 -1.38
C ASN A 199 -2.61 -23.17 -0.09
N LYS A 200 -1.67 -22.22 -0.14
CA LYS A 200 -0.89 -21.82 1.03
C LYS A 200 -1.77 -21.16 2.11
N GLN A 201 -2.73 -20.33 1.72
CA GLN A 201 -3.68 -19.73 2.66
C GLN A 201 -4.50 -20.82 3.39
N GLN A 202 -4.97 -21.84 2.68
CA GLN A 202 -5.73 -22.94 3.27
C GLN A 202 -4.87 -23.77 4.23
N GLU A 203 -3.63 -24.09 3.85
CA GLU A 203 -2.65 -24.76 4.71
C GLU A 203 -2.42 -23.99 6.01
N LEU A 204 -2.18 -22.68 5.90
CA LEU A 204 -1.90 -21.82 7.03
C LEU A 204 -3.14 -21.57 7.89
N HIS A 205 -4.33 -21.49 7.29
CA HIS A 205 -5.61 -21.45 8.02
C HIS A 205 -5.79 -22.68 8.88
N ALA A 206 -5.55 -23.86 8.35
CA ALA A 206 -5.64 -25.11 9.11
C ALA A 206 -4.61 -25.20 10.23
N ARG A 207 -3.37 -24.75 9.97
CA ARG A 207 -2.26 -24.75 10.94
C ARG A 207 -2.49 -23.78 12.10
N HIS A 208 -2.98 -22.58 11.83
CA HIS A 208 -3.10 -21.49 12.81
C HIS A 208 -4.51 -21.30 13.36
N HIS A 209 -5.52 -22.05 12.87
CA HIS A 209 -6.92 -21.88 13.22
C HIS A 209 -7.43 -20.44 13.09
N LYS A 210 -6.86 -19.69 12.14
CA LYS A 210 -7.13 -18.28 11.88
C LYS A 210 -7.21 -18.06 10.37
N TYR A 211 -8.33 -17.52 9.88
CA TYR A 211 -8.41 -17.10 8.49
C TYR A 211 -7.82 -15.71 8.33
N VAL A 212 -6.80 -15.57 7.49
CA VAL A 212 -6.20 -14.30 7.12
C VAL A 212 -6.51 -14.03 5.64
N PRO A 213 -7.36 -13.03 5.34
CA PRO A 213 -7.72 -12.74 3.95
C PRO A 213 -6.52 -12.25 3.14
N VAL A 214 -6.56 -12.54 1.84
CA VAL A 214 -5.53 -12.17 0.87
C VAL A 214 -6.11 -11.18 -0.13
N ALA A 215 -5.44 -10.04 -0.32
CA ALA A 215 -5.76 -9.06 -1.34
C ALA A 215 -4.62 -8.98 -2.39
N VAL A 216 -4.96 -8.78 -3.66
CA VAL A 216 -3.97 -8.62 -4.74
C VAL A 216 -3.89 -7.16 -5.14
N LYS A 217 -2.66 -6.60 -5.19
CA LYS A 217 -2.43 -5.20 -5.57
C LYS A 217 -2.06 -5.09 -7.03
N ILE A 218 -2.88 -4.39 -7.81
CA ILE A 218 -2.77 -4.25 -9.26
C ILE A 218 -2.20 -2.89 -9.70
N ALA A 219 -1.67 -2.84 -10.93
CA ALA A 219 -1.19 -1.61 -11.56
C ALA A 219 -2.35 -0.75 -12.10
N PRO A 220 -2.14 0.57 -12.30
CA PRO A 220 -3.14 1.42 -12.96
C PRO A 220 -3.05 1.37 -14.49
N ASP A 221 -1.90 0.98 -15.03
CA ASP A 221 -1.57 1.04 -16.45
C ASP A 221 -1.99 -0.27 -17.16
N LEU A 222 -3.30 -0.58 -17.11
CA LEU A 222 -3.89 -1.80 -17.65
C LEU A 222 -4.83 -1.46 -18.80
N SER A 223 -4.85 -2.29 -19.86
CA SER A 223 -5.91 -2.25 -20.85
C SER A 223 -7.24 -2.75 -20.26
N GLU A 224 -8.32 -2.54 -20.97
CA GLU A 224 -9.64 -3.02 -20.56
C GLU A 224 -9.67 -4.56 -20.51
N GLU A 225 -9.11 -5.21 -21.51
CA GLU A 225 -9.02 -6.67 -21.60
C GLU A 225 -8.17 -7.27 -20.47
N GLU A 226 -7.04 -6.64 -20.15
CA GLU A 226 -6.19 -7.04 -19.02
C GLU A 226 -6.94 -6.91 -17.68
N LEU A 227 -7.71 -5.83 -17.50
CA LEU A 227 -8.47 -5.61 -16.28
C LEU A 227 -9.57 -6.66 -16.10
N ILE A 228 -10.29 -7.02 -17.17
CA ILE A 228 -11.30 -8.08 -17.17
C ILE A 228 -10.66 -9.42 -16.82
N GLN A 229 -9.55 -9.79 -17.47
CA GLN A 229 -8.83 -11.03 -17.19
C GLN A 229 -8.38 -11.14 -15.73
N ILE A 230 -7.84 -10.03 -15.18
CA ILE A 230 -7.45 -9.98 -13.76
C ILE A 230 -8.67 -10.19 -12.87
N ALA A 231 -9.76 -9.46 -13.11
CA ALA A 231 -10.99 -9.58 -12.32
C ALA A 231 -11.52 -11.02 -12.31
N ASP A 232 -11.58 -11.66 -13.47
CA ASP A 232 -12.04 -13.06 -13.63
C ASP A 232 -11.11 -14.04 -12.90
N SER A 233 -9.80 -13.88 -13.01
CA SER A 233 -8.83 -14.72 -12.31
C SER A 233 -8.95 -14.58 -10.78
N LEU A 234 -9.08 -13.34 -10.26
CA LEU A 234 -9.26 -13.10 -8.82
C LEU A 234 -10.53 -13.78 -8.30
N VAL A 235 -11.64 -13.69 -9.03
CA VAL A 235 -12.91 -14.33 -8.65
C VAL A 235 -12.81 -15.87 -8.74
N ARG A 236 -12.26 -16.40 -9.83
CA ARG A 236 -12.08 -17.85 -10.05
C ARG A 236 -11.26 -18.50 -8.95
N HIS A 237 -10.20 -17.80 -8.49
CA HIS A 237 -9.34 -18.31 -7.41
C HIS A 237 -9.82 -17.92 -6.01
N ASN A 238 -11.03 -17.34 -5.86
CA ASN A 238 -11.59 -16.95 -4.56
C ASN A 238 -10.63 -16.07 -3.73
N ILE A 239 -10.00 -15.10 -4.35
CA ILE A 239 -9.22 -14.07 -3.65
C ILE A 239 -10.17 -13.21 -2.80
N ASP A 240 -9.71 -12.70 -1.66
CA ASP A 240 -10.58 -12.04 -0.69
C ASP A 240 -10.76 -10.54 -0.94
N GLY A 241 -9.84 -9.91 -1.69
CA GLY A 241 -9.91 -8.48 -2.00
C GLY A 241 -8.95 -8.06 -3.09
N VAL A 242 -9.13 -6.87 -3.63
CA VAL A 242 -8.21 -6.26 -4.60
C VAL A 242 -7.83 -4.85 -4.18
N ILE A 243 -6.55 -4.50 -4.32
CA ILE A 243 -6.03 -3.16 -4.02
C ILE A 243 -5.75 -2.44 -5.34
N ALA A 244 -6.51 -1.42 -5.64
CA ALA A 244 -6.41 -0.63 -6.86
C ALA A 244 -6.15 0.85 -6.50
N THR A 245 -4.98 1.42 -6.82
CA THR A 245 -3.89 0.87 -7.64
C THR A 245 -2.50 1.13 -7.05
N ASN A 246 -1.47 0.52 -7.67
CA ASN A 246 -0.08 0.92 -7.50
C ASN A 246 0.19 2.26 -8.24
N THR A 247 1.46 2.63 -8.44
CA THR A 247 1.91 3.83 -9.15
C THR A 247 1.87 3.65 -10.67
N THR A 248 1.74 4.77 -11.41
CA THR A 248 1.65 4.79 -12.88
C THR A 248 2.99 5.10 -13.56
N LEU A 249 3.15 4.64 -14.79
CA LEU A 249 4.23 5.06 -15.70
C LEU A 249 3.81 6.24 -16.60
N ASP A 250 2.55 6.65 -16.60
CA ASP A 250 2.07 7.83 -17.36
C ASP A 250 2.67 9.12 -16.78
N ARG A 251 3.10 10.01 -17.68
CA ARG A 251 3.75 11.29 -17.37
C ARG A 251 2.98 12.51 -17.90
N LYS A 252 1.85 12.29 -18.57
CA LYS A 252 1.12 13.36 -19.27
C LYS A 252 0.83 14.56 -18.36
N LEU A 253 0.41 14.32 -17.12
CA LEU A 253 0.02 15.40 -16.19
C LEU A 253 1.21 16.10 -15.52
N ILE A 254 2.45 15.68 -15.79
CA ILE A 254 3.65 16.29 -15.21
C ILE A 254 4.67 16.72 -16.28
N GLN A 255 4.28 16.68 -17.56
CA GLN A 255 5.14 17.13 -18.65
C GLN A 255 5.61 18.56 -18.44
N GLY A 256 6.91 18.81 -18.67
CA GLY A 256 7.54 20.11 -18.47
C GLY A 256 7.86 20.50 -17.02
N LEU A 257 7.44 19.69 -16.03
CA LEU A 257 7.83 19.89 -14.64
C LEU A 257 9.20 19.27 -14.36
N ASN A 258 9.86 19.75 -13.30
CA ASN A 258 11.13 19.18 -12.85
C ASN A 258 10.97 17.68 -12.56
N TYR A 259 11.96 16.87 -12.94
CA TYR A 259 11.99 15.41 -12.76
C TYR A 259 10.95 14.60 -13.57
N CYS A 260 10.15 15.22 -14.48
CA CYS A 260 9.15 14.49 -15.25
C CYS A 260 9.73 13.33 -16.07
N GLU A 261 10.98 13.43 -16.51
CA GLU A 261 11.69 12.39 -17.29
C GLU A 261 12.31 11.26 -16.42
N GLN A 262 12.19 11.35 -15.09
CA GLN A 262 12.74 10.33 -14.22
C GLN A 262 11.99 9.00 -14.37
N MET A 263 12.75 7.92 -14.46
CA MET A 263 12.21 6.56 -14.44
C MET A 263 11.61 6.23 -13.07
N GLY A 264 10.58 5.39 -13.06
CA GLY A 264 9.91 4.92 -11.83
C GLY A 264 8.40 5.10 -11.85
N GLY A 265 7.73 4.78 -10.78
CA GLY A 265 6.29 4.93 -10.63
C GLY A 265 5.91 6.32 -10.12
N LEU A 266 4.97 6.99 -10.79
CA LEU A 266 4.38 8.26 -10.38
C LEU A 266 3.19 8.03 -9.47
N SER A 267 3.16 8.73 -8.33
CA SER A 267 2.09 8.73 -7.33
C SER A 267 1.67 10.16 -6.96
N GLY A 268 0.63 10.29 -6.16
CA GLY A 268 0.08 11.59 -5.76
C GLY A 268 -1.04 12.07 -6.67
N ARG A 269 -1.35 13.36 -6.64
CA ARG A 269 -2.48 13.96 -7.36
C ARG A 269 -2.54 13.58 -8.85
N PRO A 270 -1.45 13.49 -9.60
CA PRO A 270 -1.49 13.08 -11.01
C PRO A 270 -2.10 11.70 -11.26
N LEU A 271 -2.07 10.80 -10.27
CA LEU A 271 -2.64 9.45 -10.37
C LEU A 271 -4.16 9.41 -10.04
N GLN A 272 -4.75 10.49 -9.50
CA GLN A 272 -6.10 10.45 -8.93
C GLN A 272 -7.16 9.98 -9.94
N ALA A 273 -7.24 10.63 -11.09
CA ALA A 273 -8.28 10.36 -12.09
C ALA A 273 -8.14 8.94 -12.68
N SER A 274 -6.94 8.56 -13.12
CA SER A 274 -6.70 7.24 -13.73
C SER A 274 -6.96 6.10 -12.75
N SER A 275 -6.52 6.21 -11.50
CA SER A 275 -6.78 5.18 -10.50
C SER A 275 -8.27 5.11 -10.10
N THR A 276 -9.00 6.24 -10.12
CA THR A 276 -10.47 6.24 -9.90
C THR A 276 -11.20 5.54 -11.04
N GLU A 277 -10.75 5.74 -12.27
CA GLU A 277 -11.33 5.06 -13.44
C GLU A 277 -11.09 3.56 -13.39
N VAL A 278 -9.88 3.12 -13.04
CA VAL A 278 -9.59 1.68 -12.83
C VAL A 278 -10.50 1.07 -11.77
N ILE A 279 -10.72 1.76 -10.63
CA ILE A 279 -11.63 1.30 -9.57
C ILE A 279 -13.05 1.16 -10.11
N ARG A 280 -13.54 2.15 -10.88
CA ARG A 280 -14.90 2.13 -11.43
C ARG A 280 -15.12 0.96 -12.37
N ARG A 281 -14.21 0.73 -13.33
CA ARG A 281 -14.26 -0.40 -14.26
C ARG A 281 -14.17 -1.73 -13.51
N LEU A 282 -13.22 -1.84 -12.60
CA LEU A 282 -13.05 -3.04 -11.77
C LEU A 282 -14.32 -3.35 -10.95
N SER A 283 -14.97 -2.33 -10.39
CA SER A 283 -16.23 -2.47 -9.67
C SER A 283 -17.39 -2.97 -10.56
N GLN A 284 -17.43 -2.50 -11.82
CA GLN A 284 -18.39 -2.98 -12.81
C GLN A 284 -18.17 -4.45 -13.16
N GLU A 285 -16.92 -4.85 -13.38
CA GLU A 285 -16.56 -6.25 -13.70
C GLU A 285 -16.80 -7.18 -12.51
N LEU A 286 -16.42 -6.75 -11.31
CA LEU A 286 -16.56 -7.56 -10.11
C LEU A 286 -18.01 -7.69 -9.62
N GLN A 287 -18.89 -6.73 -9.89
CA GLN A 287 -20.31 -6.75 -9.49
C GLN A 287 -20.53 -7.10 -8.01
N GLY A 288 -19.68 -6.60 -7.13
CA GLY A 288 -19.74 -6.84 -5.70
C GLY A 288 -19.21 -8.22 -5.22
N ARG A 289 -18.71 -9.06 -6.13
CA ARG A 289 -18.15 -10.40 -5.78
C ARG A 289 -16.86 -10.30 -4.97
N LEU A 290 -16.15 -9.17 -5.07
CA LEU A 290 -14.86 -8.94 -4.43
C LEU A 290 -14.77 -7.47 -3.98
N PRO A 291 -14.42 -7.17 -2.71
CA PRO A 291 -14.25 -5.80 -2.26
C PRO A 291 -12.97 -5.17 -2.81
N ILE A 292 -13.01 -3.86 -3.03
CA ILE A 292 -11.91 -3.06 -3.56
C ILE A 292 -11.37 -2.13 -2.46
N ILE A 293 -10.06 -2.12 -2.26
CA ILE A 293 -9.35 -1.11 -1.48
C ILE A 293 -8.79 -0.07 -2.46
N GLY A 294 -9.35 1.14 -2.44
CA GLY A 294 -8.99 2.21 -3.37
C GLY A 294 -7.73 2.97 -2.96
N VAL A 295 -6.76 3.07 -3.85
CA VAL A 295 -5.48 3.77 -3.63
C VAL A 295 -5.12 4.60 -4.85
N GLY A 296 -4.49 5.74 -4.64
CA GLY A 296 -3.92 6.58 -5.72
C GLY A 296 -4.54 7.98 -5.77
N GLY A 297 -3.70 8.97 -5.51
CA GLY A 297 -4.05 10.39 -5.63
C GLY A 297 -5.01 10.95 -4.58
N ILE A 298 -5.27 10.23 -3.49
CA ILE A 298 -6.14 10.73 -2.41
C ILE A 298 -5.38 11.77 -1.59
N ASP A 299 -5.72 13.04 -1.76
CA ASP A 299 -5.13 14.18 -1.07
C ASP A 299 -6.17 15.08 -0.39
N SER A 300 -7.43 14.70 -0.43
CA SER A 300 -8.56 15.42 0.13
C SER A 300 -9.74 14.49 0.44
N LEU A 301 -10.72 14.98 1.21
CA LEU A 301 -11.99 14.30 1.42
C LEU A 301 -12.74 14.04 0.09
N MET A 302 -12.71 14.98 -0.84
CA MET A 302 -13.37 14.82 -2.15
C MET A 302 -12.77 13.65 -2.91
N ALA A 303 -11.43 13.56 -3.00
CA ALA A 303 -10.74 12.47 -3.66
C ALA A 303 -11.03 11.10 -3.00
N ALA A 304 -11.17 11.07 -1.66
CA ALA A 304 -11.56 9.84 -0.95
C ALA A 304 -13.00 9.42 -1.30
N ARG A 305 -13.94 10.39 -1.30
CA ARG A 305 -15.35 10.13 -1.69
C ARG A 305 -15.49 9.67 -3.14
N GLU A 306 -14.71 10.22 -4.06
CA GLU A 306 -14.69 9.79 -5.46
C GLU A 306 -14.27 8.31 -5.59
N LYS A 307 -13.29 7.86 -4.81
CA LYS A 307 -12.89 6.44 -4.78
C LYS A 307 -14.02 5.55 -4.25
N MET A 308 -14.68 5.97 -3.16
CA MET A 308 -15.82 5.24 -2.59
C MET A 308 -16.98 5.18 -3.59
N ALA A 309 -17.33 6.31 -4.22
CA ALA A 309 -18.36 6.37 -5.23
C ALA A 309 -18.03 5.55 -6.49
N ALA A 310 -16.75 5.35 -6.80
CA ALA A 310 -16.30 4.47 -7.87
C ALA A 310 -16.40 2.97 -7.53
N GLY A 311 -16.71 2.61 -6.26
CA GLY A 311 -16.91 1.23 -5.82
C GLY A 311 -15.87 0.71 -4.82
N ALA A 312 -14.98 1.57 -4.30
CA ALA A 312 -14.07 1.14 -3.24
C ALA A 312 -14.82 0.95 -1.92
N SER A 313 -14.51 -0.12 -1.18
CA SER A 313 -15.01 -0.38 0.19
C SER A 313 -14.16 0.28 1.26
N LEU A 314 -12.87 0.40 1.01
CA LEU A 314 -11.86 1.04 1.86
C LEU A 314 -10.96 1.93 1.00
N VAL A 315 -10.28 2.88 1.61
CA VAL A 315 -9.31 3.75 0.90
C VAL A 315 -7.98 3.81 1.65
N GLN A 316 -6.87 3.96 0.90
CA GLN A 316 -5.52 4.14 1.46
C GLN A 316 -4.87 5.40 0.92
N ILE A 317 -4.10 6.08 1.77
CA ILE A 317 -3.30 7.25 1.40
C ILE A 317 -1.81 6.99 1.55
N TYR A 318 -1.01 7.64 0.70
CA TYR A 318 0.46 7.67 0.75
C TYR A 318 0.97 9.08 0.47
N SER A 319 1.07 9.48 -0.80
CA SER A 319 1.61 10.80 -1.20
C SER A 319 0.78 11.95 -0.66
N GLY A 320 -0.56 11.83 -0.66
CA GLY A 320 -1.43 12.83 -0.05
C GLY A 320 -1.11 13.07 1.42
N PHE A 321 -0.80 12.02 2.18
CA PHE A 321 -0.36 12.15 3.57
C PHE A 321 0.98 12.90 3.69
N ILE A 322 1.94 12.67 2.79
CA ILE A 322 3.23 13.38 2.78
C ILE A 322 3.03 14.87 2.49
N PHE A 323 2.12 15.23 1.56
CA PHE A 323 1.89 16.62 1.18
C PHE A 323 0.97 17.38 2.15
N LYS A 324 -0.06 16.73 2.71
CA LYS A 324 -1.09 17.38 3.57
C LYS A 324 -0.88 17.13 5.06
N GLY A 325 -0.13 16.07 5.44
CA GLY A 325 0.16 15.70 6.80
C GLY A 325 -1.00 15.00 7.53
N PRO A 326 -0.84 14.79 8.84
CA PRO A 326 -1.79 14.01 9.63
C PRO A 326 -3.21 14.58 9.66
N ARG A 327 -3.40 15.88 9.46
CA ARG A 327 -4.72 16.49 9.42
C ARG A 327 -5.62 15.90 8.33
N LEU A 328 -5.03 15.46 7.19
CA LEU A 328 -5.76 14.79 6.12
C LEU A 328 -6.55 13.57 6.63
N ILE A 329 -5.98 12.82 7.58
CA ILE A 329 -6.65 11.65 8.18
C ILE A 329 -7.95 12.09 8.86
N LYS A 330 -7.86 13.11 9.71
CA LYS A 330 -9.02 13.64 10.44
C LYS A 330 -10.07 14.21 9.49
N ASP A 331 -9.64 14.97 8.48
CA ASP A 331 -10.54 15.60 7.50
C ASP A 331 -11.28 14.53 6.67
N ILE A 332 -10.64 13.42 6.33
CA ILE A 332 -11.29 12.31 5.62
C ILE A 332 -12.19 11.53 6.58
N VAL A 333 -11.69 11.04 7.72
CA VAL A 333 -12.45 10.14 8.58
C VAL A 333 -13.69 10.80 9.20
N ASN A 334 -13.65 12.12 9.47
CA ASN A 334 -14.82 12.81 10.00
C ASN A 334 -16.01 12.85 9.02
N TYR A 335 -15.75 12.85 7.71
CA TYR A 335 -16.78 13.19 6.71
C TYR A 335 -16.94 12.15 5.58
N ILE A 336 -16.12 11.10 5.54
CA ILE A 336 -16.27 10.00 4.56
C ILE A 336 -17.51 9.15 4.85
#